data_c1afdad1729e8adfef91e750ab581b10
#
_entry.id   c1afdad1729e8adfef91e750ab581b10
#
_cell.length_a   1.000
_cell.length_b   1.000
_cell.length_c   1.000
_cell.angle_alpha   90.00
_cell.angle_beta   90.00
_cell.angle_gamma   90.00
#
_symmetry.space_group_name_H-M   'P 1'
#
loop_
_entity.id
_entity.type
_entity.pdbx_description
1 polymer ?
#
loop_
_entity_poly.entity_id
_entity_poly.type
_entity_poly.pdbx_seq_one_letter_code
_entity_poly.pdbx_strand_id
1 'polypeptide(L)'
;CYIKSGAEALVIHALNSRLDDLYQALKYFKRYFPEIPLIVIPTDFPYVCAEELFESGADLIIYANHLLRSIIRPMEYIAKSILIDGYSNGVENKLLPISEILNYIPLLEEIDEK
;
A
#
# COMPACT_ATOMS: atom_id res chain seq x y z
N CYS A 1 -14.34 23.48 -5.69
CA CYS A 1 -13.04 22.93 -5.18
C CYS A 1 -13.28 22.24 -3.85
N TYR A 2 -12.81 21.00 -3.69
CA TYR A 2 -13.04 20.14 -2.51
C TYR A 2 -12.70 20.84 -1.17
N ILE A 3 -11.58 21.56 -1.11
CA ILE A 3 -11.16 22.31 0.09
C ILE A 3 -12.22 23.34 0.49
N LYS A 4 -12.77 24.10 -0.46
CA LYS A 4 -13.83 25.08 -0.16
C LYS A 4 -15.14 24.43 0.32
N SER A 5 -15.29 23.12 0.06
CA SER A 5 -16.43 22.31 0.51
C SER A 5 -16.16 21.57 1.82
N GLY A 6 -15.04 21.87 2.50
CA GLY A 6 -14.74 21.33 3.83
C GLY A 6 -13.88 20.04 3.82
N ALA A 7 -13.15 19.75 2.74
CA ALA A 7 -12.21 18.65 2.77
C ALA A 7 -11.05 18.95 3.72
N GLU A 8 -10.80 18.05 4.66
CA GLU A 8 -9.73 18.15 5.66
C GLU A 8 -8.38 17.61 5.17
N ALA A 9 -8.37 16.83 4.08
CA ALA A 9 -7.19 16.35 3.38
C ALA A 9 -7.48 16.18 1.88
N LEU A 10 -6.44 16.12 1.06
CA LEU A 10 -6.55 15.82 -0.37
C LEU A 10 -5.78 14.56 -0.71
N VAL A 11 -6.36 13.73 -1.57
CA VAL A 11 -5.69 12.56 -2.13
C VAL A 11 -5.45 12.78 -3.62
N ILE A 12 -4.20 12.64 -4.05
CA ILE A 12 -3.82 12.59 -5.47
C ILE A 12 -3.48 11.16 -5.81
N HIS A 13 -4.34 10.52 -6.60
CA HIS A 13 -4.05 9.22 -7.19
C HIS A 13 -3.37 9.44 -8.55
N ALA A 14 -2.06 9.26 -8.59
CA ALA A 14 -1.27 9.39 -9.81
C ALA A 14 -1.46 8.15 -10.69
N LEU A 15 -2.45 8.22 -11.56
CA LEU A 15 -2.83 7.18 -12.51
C LEU A 15 -3.00 7.81 -13.90
N ASN A 16 -2.39 7.21 -14.93
CA ASN A 16 -2.37 7.68 -16.31
C ASN A 16 -1.88 9.14 -16.43
N SER A 17 -0.90 9.53 -15.64
CA SER A 17 -0.34 10.87 -15.60
C SER A 17 1.16 10.87 -15.91
N ARG A 18 1.74 12.06 -16.14
CA ARG A 18 3.18 12.24 -16.27
C ARG A 18 3.76 12.56 -14.89
N LEU A 19 4.99 12.15 -14.63
CA LEU A 19 5.67 12.42 -13.36
C LEU A 19 5.81 13.93 -13.09
N ASP A 20 6.16 14.69 -14.12
CA ASP A 20 6.27 16.16 -14.02
C ASP A 20 4.94 16.81 -13.60
N ASP A 21 3.82 16.32 -14.10
CA ASP A 21 2.49 16.83 -13.76
C ASP A 21 2.17 16.53 -12.30
N LEU A 22 2.57 15.35 -11.80
CA LEU A 22 2.45 15.01 -10.38
C LEU A 22 3.24 15.99 -9.51
N TYR A 23 4.53 16.18 -9.80
CA TYR A 23 5.38 17.09 -9.03
C TYR A 23 4.87 18.54 -9.06
N GLN A 24 4.41 19.01 -10.21
CA GLN A 24 3.80 20.34 -10.32
C GLN A 24 2.53 20.46 -9.49
N ALA A 25 1.68 19.44 -9.50
CA ALA A 25 0.46 19.41 -8.70
C ALA A 25 0.78 19.45 -7.19
N LEU A 26 1.74 18.63 -6.72
CA LEU A 26 2.16 18.62 -5.31
C LEU A 26 2.65 20.00 -4.87
N LYS A 27 3.60 20.58 -5.61
CA LYS A 27 4.15 21.92 -5.33
C LYS A 27 3.07 23.00 -5.36
N TYR A 28 2.16 22.93 -6.33
CA TYR A 28 1.02 23.86 -6.41
C TYR A 28 0.15 23.78 -5.17
N PHE A 29 -0.29 22.58 -4.80
CA PHE A 29 -1.18 22.41 -3.64
C PHE A 29 -0.50 22.86 -2.34
N LYS A 30 0.76 22.48 -2.09
CA LYS A 30 1.49 22.93 -0.90
C LYS A 30 1.69 24.44 -0.84
N ARG A 31 1.89 25.07 -1.98
CA ARG A 31 2.02 26.54 -2.03
C ARG A 31 0.73 27.27 -1.66
N TYR A 32 -0.42 26.79 -2.10
CA TYR A 32 -1.69 27.48 -1.93
C TYR A 32 -2.53 26.97 -0.74
N PHE A 33 -2.24 25.78 -0.26
CA PHE A 33 -2.96 25.13 0.83
C PHE A 33 -1.99 24.40 1.78
N PRO A 34 -1.05 25.12 2.40
CA PRO A 34 0.02 24.53 3.19
C PRO A 34 -0.47 23.71 4.38
N GLU A 35 -1.62 24.08 4.95
CA GLU A 35 -2.21 23.44 6.15
C GLU A 35 -3.02 22.18 5.82
N ILE A 36 -3.35 21.95 4.54
CA ILE A 36 -4.15 20.80 4.14
C ILE A 36 -3.22 19.61 3.87
N PRO A 37 -3.37 18.49 4.59
CA PRO A 37 -2.59 17.29 4.34
C PRO A 37 -2.78 16.78 2.90
N LEU A 38 -1.66 16.50 2.24
CA LEU A 38 -1.62 16.04 0.87
C LEU A 38 -1.14 14.59 0.81
N ILE A 39 -2.05 13.70 0.43
CA ILE A 39 -1.83 12.26 0.35
C ILE A 39 -1.59 11.87 -1.10
N VAL A 40 -0.57 11.07 -1.38
CA VAL A 40 -0.23 10.63 -2.74
C VAL A 40 -0.29 9.11 -2.86
N ILE A 41 -0.87 8.65 -3.96
CA ILE A 41 -0.87 7.23 -4.35
C ILE A 41 -0.14 7.13 -5.70
N PRO A 42 1.19 6.88 -5.72
CA PRO A 42 2.02 6.95 -6.93
C PRO A 42 1.98 5.64 -7.72
N THR A 43 0.80 5.18 -8.16
CA THR A 43 0.61 3.86 -8.78
C THR A 43 1.47 3.66 -10.04
N ASP A 44 1.59 4.68 -10.89
CA ASP A 44 2.30 4.58 -12.18
C ASP A 44 3.80 4.89 -12.05
N PHE A 45 4.27 5.26 -10.87
CA PHE A 45 5.65 5.69 -10.64
C PHE A 45 6.38 4.81 -9.61
N PRO A 46 6.53 3.50 -9.85
CA PRO A 46 7.13 2.57 -8.88
C PRO A 46 8.64 2.81 -8.66
N TYR A 47 9.25 3.66 -9.48
CA TYR A 47 10.68 4.00 -9.44
C TYR A 47 10.97 5.32 -8.69
N VAL A 48 9.93 6.06 -8.29
CA VAL A 48 10.07 7.30 -7.53
C VAL A 48 10.17 6.97 -6.04
N CYS A 49 11.19 7.47 -5.38
CA CYS A 49 11.37 7.24 -3.95
C CYS A 49 10.44 8.15 -3.10
N ALA A 50 10.22 7.74 -1.86
CA ALA A 50 9.35 8.47 -0.94
C ALA A 50 9.87 9.87 -0.67
N GLU A 51 11.19 10.02 -0.51
CA GLU A 51 11.86 11.29 -0.25
C GLU A 51 11.54 12.33 -1.31
N GLU A 52 11.62 11.97 -2.59
CA GLU A 52 11.30 12.88 -3.70
C GLU A 52 9.84 13.37 -3.66
N LEU A 53 8.92 12.51 -3.27
CA LEU A 53 7.51 12.87 -3.13
C LEU A 53 7.29 13.79 -1.93
N PHE A 54 7.95 13.54 -0.80
CA PHE A 54 7.89 14.41 0.38
C PHE A 54 8.52 15.79 0.10
N GLU A 55 9.67 15.83 -0.54
CA GLU A 55 10.31 17.10 -0.96
C GLU A 55 9.44 17.89 -1.94
N SER A 56 8.63 17.20 -2.73
CA SER A 56 7.69 17.83 -3.65
C SER A 56 6.39 18.30 -3.00
N GLY A 57 6.15 17.94 -1.72
CA GLY A 57 5.05 18.44 -0.91
C GLY A 57 4.01 17.42 -0.50
N ALA A 58 4.26 16.12 -0.68
CA ALA A 58 3.41 15.10 -0.07
C ALA A 58 3.60 15.06 1.46
N ASP A 59 2.53 14.84 2.21
CA ASP A 59 2.60 14.61 3.65
C ASP A 59 2.45 13.13 3.98
N LEU A 60 1.81 12.35 3.10
CA LEU A 60 1.61 10.91 3.27
C LEU A 60 1.63 10.22 1.91
N ILE A 61 2.23 9.02 1.88
CA ILE A 61 2.29 8.21 0.66
C ILE A 61 1.60 6.87 0.94
N ILE A 62 0.68 6.48 0.04
CA ILE A 62 -0.02 5.21 0.12
C ILE A 62 0.47 4.30 -1.01
N TYR A 63 1.16 3.23 -0.65
CA TYR A 63 1.49 2.14 -1.57
C TYR A 63 0.30 1.17 -1.67
N ALA A 64 -0.75 1.63 -2.37
CA ALA A 64 -1.98 0.88 -2.53
C ALA A 64 -1.73 -0.48 -3.23
N ASN A 65 -2.40 -1.52 -2.77
CA ASN A 65 -2.45 -2.87 -3.35
C ASN A 65 -1.11 -3.65 -3.48
N HIS A 66 0.04 -3.11 -3.08
CA HIS A 66 1.33 -3.81 -3.21
C HIS A 66 1.35 -5.14 -2.47
N LEU A 67 0.88 -5.17 -1.22
CA LEU A 67 0.79 -6.39 -0.43
C LEU A 67 -0.19 -7.39 -1.04
N LEU A 68 -1.39 -6.94 -1.44
CA LEU A 68 -2.35 -7.81 -2.12
C LEU A 68 -1.78 -8.40 -3.41
N ARG A 69 -1.15 -7.59 -4.25
CA ARG A 69 -0.52 -8.07 -5.50
C ARG A 69 0.61 -9.06 -5.24
N SER A 70 1.36 -8.88 -4.15
CA SER A 70 2.49 -9.75 -3.81
C SER A 70 2.05 -11.17 -3.43
N ILE A 71 0.86 -11.36 -2.87
CA ILE A 71 0.38 -12.66 -2.40
C ILE A 71 -0.37 -13.46 -3.46
N ILE A 72 -0.96 -12.83 -4.48
CA ILE A 72 -1.82 -13.50 -5.46
C ILE A 72 -1.07 -14.62 -6.21
N ARG A 73 0.09 -14.32 -6.80
CA ARG A 73 0.86 -15.33 -7.55
C ARG A 73 1.40 -16.48 -6.70
N PRO A 74 2.00 -16.25 -5.52
CA PRO A 74 2.35 -17.32 -4.60
C PRO A 74 1.17 -18.19 -4.22
N MET A 75 0.02 -17.61 -3.86
CA MET A 75 -1.19 -18.36 -3.51
C MET A 75 -1.68 -19.24 -4.69
N GLU A 76 -1.71 -18.67 -5.88
CA GLU A 76 -2.09 -19.39 -7.11
C GLU A 76 -1.15 -20.58 -7.39
N TYR A 77 0.15 -20.35 -7.23
CA TYR A 77 1.16 -21.41 -7.38
C TYR A 77 0.94 -22.54 -6.37
N ILE A 78 0.79 -22.22 -5.08
CA ILE A 78 0.57 -23.22 -4.01
C ILE A 78 -0.69 -24.02 -4.27
N ALA A 79 -1.81 -23.33 -4.56
CA ALA A 79 -3.10 -23.99 -4.82
C ALA A 79 -3.02 -24.94 -6.03
N LYS A 80 -2.39 -24.52 -7.13
CA LYS A 80 -2.20 -25.36 -8.32
C LYS A 80 -1.30 -26.56 -8.05
N SER A 81 -0.23 -26.38 -7.28
CA SER A 81 0.68 -27.48 -6.95
C SER A 81 -0.04 -28.54 -6.12
N ILE A 82 -0.77 -28.15 -5.07
CA ILE A 82 -1.53 -29.10 -4.24
C ILE A 82 -2.60 -29.81 -5.08
N LEU A 83 -3.29 -29.08 -5.95
CA LEU A 83 -4.32 -29.67 -6.82
C LEU A 83 -3.75 -30.73 -7.78
N ILE A 84 -2.58 -30.48 -8.34
CA ILE A 84 -1.93 -31.38 -9.30
C ILE A 84 -1.33 -32.60 -8.58
N ASP A 85 -0.63 -32.36 -7.48
CA ASP A 85 0.12 -33.40 -6.76
C ASP A 85 -0.78 -34.24 -5.82
N GLY A 86 -1.92 -33.68 -5.40
CA GLY A 86 -2.85 -34.32 -4.45
C GLY A 86 -2.36 -34.30 -3.00
N TYR A 87 -1.26 -33.58 -2.70
CA TYR A 87 -0.68 -33.43 -1.36
C TYR A 87 0.14 -32.13 -1.26
N SER A 88 0.43 -31.65 -0.04
CA SER A 88 1.11 -30.36 0.19
C SER A 88 2.63 -30.42 0.32
N ASN A 89 3.22 -31.60 0.50
CA ASN A 89 4.64 -31.77 0.81
C ASN A 89 5.59 -31.03 -0.17
N GLY A 90 5.22 -30.98 -1.45
CA GLY A 90 6.03 -30.29 -2.47
C GLY A 90 6.10 -28.77 -2.34
N VAL A 91 5.27 -28.17 -1.49
CA VAL A 91 5.20 -26.71 -1.29
C VAL A 91 5.51 -26.27 0.14
N GLU A 92 5.63 -27.21 1.10
CA GLU A 92 5.83 -26.89 2.53
C GLU A 92 7.03 -25.99 2.78
N ASN A 93 8.14 -26.16 2.05
CA ASN A 93 9.33 -25.33 2.16
C ASN A 93 9.16 -23.89 1.64
N LYS A 94 8.02 -23.57 1.04
CA LYS A 94 7.65 -22.22 0.57
C LYS A 94 6.61 -21.55 1.45
N LEU A 95 6.12 -22.27 2.44
CA LEU A 95 5.12 -21.78 3.38
C LEU A 95 5.78 -21.29 4.67
N LEU A 96 5.15 -20.31 5.28
CA LEU A 96 5.53 -19.91 6.63
C LEU A 96 5.16 -21.02 7.61
N PRO A 97 6.05 -21.45 8.50
CA PRO A 97 5.72 -22.44 9.54
C PRO A 97 4.51 -22.01 10.37
N ILE A 98 3.65 -22.97 10.73
CA ILE A 98 2.46 -22.67 11.54
C ILE A 98 2.83 -22.02 12.87
N SER A 99 3.96 -22.45 13.50
CA SER A 99 4.48 -21.84 14.73
C SER A 99 4.80 -20.36 14.59
N GLU A 100 5.22 -19.92 13.40
CA GLU A 100 5.46 -18.49 13.14
C GLU A 100 4.16 -17.74 12.88
N ILE A 101 3.18 -18.35 12.20
CA ILE A 101 1.87 -17.72 11.97
C ILE A 101 1.20 -17.36 13.29
N LEU A 102 1.27 -18.24 14.27
CA LEU A 102 0.67 -18.01 15.59
C LEU A 102 1.22 -16.77 16.32
N ASN A 103 2.46 -16.35 15.99
CA ASN A 103 3.03 -15.12 16.55
C ASN A 103 2.39 -13.84 15.96
N TYR A 104 1.73 -13.93 14.80
CA TYR A 104 1.04 -12.79 14.18
C TYR A 104 -0.44 -12.69 14.58
N ILE A 105 -0.98 -13.72 15.23
CA ILE A 105 -2.37 -13.74 15.70
C ILE A 105 -2.37 -13.29 17.16
N PRO A 106 -2.93 -12.11 17.49
CA PRO A 106 -3.10 -11.71 18.89
C PRO A 106 -3.91 -12.80 19.60
N LEU A 107 -3.39 -13.32 20.71
CA LEU A 107 -4.16 -14.22 21.55
C LEU A 107 -5.41 -13.45 22.01
N LEU A 108 -6.59 -14.02 21.80
CA LEU A 108 -7.89 -13.40 22.14
C LEU A 108 -8.03 -13.08 23.65
N GLU A 109 -7.14 -13.58 24.47
CA GLU A 109 -7.11 -13.36 25.94
C GLU A 109 -6.77 -11.91 26.34
N GLU A 110 -6.22 -11.08 25.44
CA GLU A 110 -5.94 -9.66 25.74
C GLU A 110 -7.12 -8.70 25.42
N ILE A 111 -8.22 -9.20 24.89
CA ILE A 111 -9.36 -8.36 24.46
C ILE A 111 -10.44 -8.21 25.55
N ASP A 112 -10.44 -9.07 26.58
CA ASP A 112 -11.51 -9.10 27.60
C ASP A 112 -11.23 -8.26 28.87
N GLU A 113 -10.13 -7.51 28.95
CA GLU A 113 -9.78 -6.69 30.13
C GLU A 113 -9.66 -5.19 29.84
N LYS A 114 -10.63 -4.58 29.12
CA LYS A 114 -10.78 -3.11 29.15
C LYS A 114 -12.23 -2.67 29.04
#